data_f552fffb09e358cd1da61157dde8192b
#
_entry.id   f552fffb09e358cd1da61157dde8192b
#
_cell.length_a   1.000
_cell.length_b   1.000
_cell.length_c   1.000
_cell.angle_alpha   90.00
_cell.angle_beta   90.00
_cell.angle_gamma   90.00
#
_symmetry.space_group_name_H-M   'P 1'
#
loop_
_entity.id
_entity.type
_entity.pdbx_description
1 polymer ?
#
loop_
_entity_poly.entity_id
_entity_poly.type
_entity_poly.pdbx_seq_one_letter_code
_entity_poly.pdbx_strand_id
1 'polypeptide(L)'
;ASKSFSLAAMKIAWFFSTNPELLALVRAQHRANTNTLGVVANQGALTDEGADWLDQVNAYIDANHDFTEQYIRENMPGVKYTKAQGTYLAWLDVGGVAERLGAKRLAEEATANSETGRPVTAEAIVGNWFIDNAKVQLNAGSSYGPGGENHMRMNVATSRQTLKLALDNMAAALNDM
;
A
#
# COMPACT_ATOMS: atom_id res chain seq x y z
N ALA A 1 6.49 -2.30 -16.00
CA ALA A 1 6.45 -0.82 -15.97
C ALA A 1 5.31 -0.25 -15.11
N SER A 2 4.22 -1.00 -14.86
CA SER A 2 3.02 -0.49 -14.15
C SER A 2 3.31 0.12 -12.78
N LYS A 3 4.19 -0.47 -11.99
CA LYS A 3 4.52 -0.01 -10.64
C LYS A 3 5.81 0.79 -10.61
N SER A 4 6.86 0.27 -11.25
CA SER A 4 8.18 0.93 -11.29
C SER A 4 8.16 2.32 -11.94
N PHE A 5 7.31 2.52 -12.95
CA PHE A 5 7.24 3.76 -13.73
C PHE A 5 5.86 4.43 -13.70
N SER A 6 4.98 4.04 -12.80
CA SER A 6 3.59 4.55 -12.71
C SER A 6 2.78 4.44 -14.02
N LEU A 7 3.06 3.45 -14.84
CA LEU A 7 2.43 3.25 -16.16
C LEU A 7 1.25 2.27 -16.12
N ALA A 8 0.59 2.09 -14.97
CA ALA A 8 -0.51 1.13 -14.82
C ALA A 8 -1.69 1.40 -15.77
N ALA A 9 -1.98 2.68 -16.07
CA ALA A 9 -3.05 3.07 -17.00
C ALA A 9 -2.76 2.63 -18.44
N MET A 10 -1.51 2.45 -18.82
CA MET A 10 -1.10 2.02 -20.17
C MET A 10 -1.45 0.56 -20.45
N LYS A 11 -1.80 -0.25 -19.46
CA LYS A 11 -2.22 -1.64 -19.61
C LYS A 11 -1.24 -2.48 -20.44
N ILE A 12 0.06 -2.30 -20.21
CA ILE A 12 1.14 -3.02 -20.86
C ILE A 12 1.87 -3.91 -19.87
N ALA A 13 2.14 -5.13 -20.25
CA ALA A 13 2.90 -6.10 -19.46
C ALA A 13 3.69 -7.03 -20.37
N TRP A 14 4.68 -7.69 -19.81
CA TRP A 14 5.51 -8.69 -20.49
C TRP A 14 5.23 -10.06 -19.88
N PHE A 15 5.23 -11.06 -20.72
CA PHE A 15 5.40 -12.43 -20.29
C PHE A 15 6.46 -13.12 -21.14
N PHE A 16 7.23 -13.97 -20.52
CA PHE A 16 8.23 -14.77 -21.21
C PHE A 16 8.33 -16.15 -20.57
N SER A 17 8.75 -17.13 -21.35
CA SER A 17 8.99 -18.50 -20.90
C SER A 17 10.08 -19.13 -21.75
N THR A 18 10.93 -19.94 -21.14
CA THR A 18 11.88 -20.81 -21.83
C THR A 18 11.21 -22.10 -22.32
N ASN A 19 9.98 -22.39 -21.87
CA ASN A 19 9.20 -23.52 -22.33
C ASN A 19 8.31 -23.11 -23.51
N PRO A 20 8.57 -23.60 -24.75
CA PRO A 20 7.84 -23.23 -25.95
C PRO A 20 6.37 -23.67 -25.92
N GLU A 21 6.04 -24.77 -25.25
CA GLU A 21 4.66 -25.28 -25.14
C GLU A 21 3.81 -24.36 -24.28
N LEU A 22 4.32 -23.93 -23.12
CA LEU A 22 3.63 -22.96 -22.26
C LEU A 22 3.48 -21.61 -22.97
N LEU A 23 4.51 -21.18 -23.71
CA LEU A 23 4.43 -19.95 -24.48
C LEU A 23 3.35 -20.02 -25.57
N ALA A 24 3.22 -21.16 -26.24
CA ALA A 24 2.18 -21.39 -27.26
C ALA A 24 0.78 -21.38 -26.62
N LEU A 25 0.59 -22.01 -25.47
CA LEU A 25 -0.69 -21.99 -24.75
C LEU A 25 -1.12 -20.57 -24.35
N VAL A 26 -0.20 -19.77 -23.80
CA VAL A 26 -0.51 -18.38 -23.45
C VAL A 26 -0.86 -17.58 -24.70
N ARG A 27 -0.10 -17.70 -25.78
CA ARG A 27 -0.39 -17.00 -27.05
C ARG A 27 -1.74 -17.38 -27.64
N ALA A 28 -2.12 -18.66 -27.55
CA ALA A 28 -3.41 -19.13 -28.04
C ALA A 28 -4.62 -18.52 -27.27
N GLN A 29 -4.44 -18.21 -26.00
CA GLN A 29 -5.47 -17.61 -25.15
C GLN A 29 -5.44 -16.07 -25.15
N HIS A 30 -4.32 -15.48 -25.54
CA HIS A 30 -4.13 -14.04 -25.52
C HIS A 30 -4.85 -13.37 -26.71
N ARG A 31 -5.95 -12.68 -26.44
CA ARG A 31 -6.81 -12.01 -27.44
C ARG A 31 -6.80 -10.48 -27.31
N ALA A 32 -5.98 -9.93 -26.44
CA ALA A 32 -5.93 -8.48 -26.24
C ALA A 32 -5.10 -7.81 -27.34
N ASN A 33 -5.57 -6.68 -27.82
CA ASN A 33 -4.79 -5.81 -28.68
C ASN A 33 -3.81 -5.00 -27.83
N THR A 34 -2.59 -4.86 -28.33
CA THR A 34 -1.57 -4.07 -27.65
C THR A 34 -1.87 -2.57 -27.81
N ASN A 35 -1.87 -1.85 -26.68
CA ASN A 35 -1.97 -0.40 -26.69
C ASN A 35 -0.67 0.22 -27.23
N THR A 36 -0.73 0.91 -28.36
CA THR A 36 0.44 1.54 -29.00
C THR A 36 1.16 2.52 -28.09
N LEU A 37 0.42 3.37 -27.36
CA LEU A 37 1.01 4.32 -26.41
C LEU A 37 1.69 3.57 -25.24
N GLY A 38 1.11 2.45 -24.82
CA GLY A 38 1.71 1.60 -23.81
C GLY A 38 3.04 0.98 -24.27
N VAL A 39 3.15 0.56 -25.51
CA VAL A 39 4.40 0.06 -26.10
C VAL A 39 5.48 1.13 -26.07
N VAL A 40 5.18 2.33 -26.60
CA VAL A 40 6.14 3.45 -26.65
C VAL A 40 6.57 3.88 -25.25
N ALA A 41 5.62 4.04 -24.33
CA ALA A 41 5.93 4.39 -22.93
C ALA A 41 6.82 3.33 -22.27
N ASN A 42 6.55 2.06 -22.53
CA ASN A 42 7.34 0.96 -21.98
C ASN A 42 8.75 0.88 -22.61
N GLN A 43 8.90 1.18 -23.88
CA GLN A 43 10.21 1.30 -24.54
C GLN A 43 11.05 2.43 -23.93
N GLY A 44 10.44 3.60 -23.69
CA GLY A 44 11.11 4.72 -23.02
C GLY A 44 11.51 4.40 -21.58
N ALA A 45 10.67 3.65 -20.84
CA ALA A 45 10.98 3.23 -19.48
C ALA A 45 12.15 2.20 -19.40
N LEU A 46 12.36 1.41 -20.45
CA LEU A 46 13.40 0.37 -20.51
C LEU A 46 14.67 0.83 -21.25
N THR A 47 15.06 2.07 -21.05
CA THR A 47 16.32 2.65 -21.51
C THR A 47 17.30 2.80 -20.35
N ASP A 48 18.57 3.11 -20.63
CA ASP A 48 19.56 3.41 -19.60
C ASP A 48 19.14 4.60 -18.74
N GLU A 49 18.54 5.63 -19.38
CA GLU A 49 17.99 6.80 -18.68
C GLU A 49 16.80 6.41 -17.78
N GLY A 50 15.95 5.50 -18.24
CA GLY A 50 14.85 4.95 -17.43
C GLY A 50 15.35 4.12 -16.24
N ALA A 51 16.43 3.36 -16.43
CA ALA A 51 17.06 2.60 -15.35
C ALA A 51 17.66 3.54 -14.29
N ASP A 52 18.41 4.57 -14.69
CA ASP A 52 18.97 5.57 -13.77
C ASP A 52 17.86 6.30 -12.97
N TRP A 53 16.76 6.67 -13.64
CA TRP A 53 15.60 7.25 -12.96
C TRP A 53 14.99 6.31 -11.92
N LEU A 54 14.87 5.02 -12.26
CA LEU A 54 14.31 4.01 -11.36
C LEU A 54 15.18 3.80 -10.13
N ASP A 55 16.51 3.78 -10.29
CA ASP A 55 17.45 3.65 -9.18
C ASP A 55 17.34 4.84 -8.21
N GLN A 56 17.20 6.07 -8.73
CA GLN A 56 16.98 7.26 -7.91
C GLN A 56 15.63 7.19 -7.16
N VAL A 57 14.56 6.74 -7.81
CA VAL A 57 13.25 6.56 -7.18
C VAL A 57 13.30 5.48 -6.09
N ASN A 58 13.97 4.36 -6.35
CA ASN A 58 14.14 3.30 -5.36
C ASN A 58 14.90 3.80 -4.13
N ALA A 59 15.99 4.54 -4.31
CA ALA A 59 16.75 5.14 -3.21
C ALA A 59 15.88 6.12 -2.40
N TYR A 60 15.06 6.93 -3.08
CA TYR A 60 14.14 7.85 -2.42
C TYR A 60 13.06 7.13 -1.60
N ILE A 61 12.47 6.06 -2.15
CA ILE A 61 11.46 5.24 -1.45
C ILE A 61 12.09 4.52 -0.25
N ASP A 62 13.30 3.98 -0.41
CA ASP A 62 14.04 3.33 0.67
C ASP A 62 14.28 4.30 1.85
N ALA A 63 14.71 5.52 1.55
CA ALA A 63 14.85 6.58 2.55
C ALA A 63 13.50 7.00 3.18
N ASN A 64 12.37 6.89 2.44
CA ASN A 64 11.05 7.11 3.00
C ASN A 64 10.65 6.00 3.98
N HIS A 65 11.02 4.75 3.72
CA HIS A 65 10.83 3.65 4.66
C HIS A 65 11.62 3.85 5.96
N ASP A 66 12.90 4.24 5.86
CA ASP A 66 13.73 4.56 7.05
C ASP A 66 13.11 5.68 7.88
N PHE A 67 12.70 6.75 7.21
CA PHE A 67 12.03 7.86 7.87
C PHE A 67 10.73 7.42 8.56
N THR A 68 9.92 6.59 7.89
CA THR A 68 8.64 6.11 8.43
C THR A 68 8.88 5.24 9.67
N GLU A 69 9.85 4.33 9.63
CA GLU A 69 10.18 3.46 10.76
C GLU A 69 10.65 4.26 11.98
N GLN A 70 11.57 5.20 11.76
CA GLN A 70 12.05 6.07 12.83
C GLN A 70 10.92 6.91 13.40
N TYR A 71 10.13 7.56 12.54
CA TYR A 71 9.04 8.45 12.95
C TYR A 71 7.99 7.72 13.79
N ILE A 72 7.56 6.53 13.34
CA ILE A 72 6.57 5.72 14.06
C ILE A 72 7.10 5.33 15.43
N ARG A 73 8.33 4.84 15.51
CA ARG A 73 8.95 4.44 16.78
C ARG A 73 9.01 5.58 17.79
N GLU A 74 9.26 6.81 17.34
CA GLU A 74 9.46 7.97 18.20
C GLU A 74 8.15 8.68 18.57
N ASN A 75 7.12 8.65 17.69
CA ASN A 75 5.98 9.56 17.82
C ASN A 75 4.60 8.88 17.81
N MET A 76 4.50 7.58 17.49
CA MET A 76 3.19 6.94 17.28
C MET A 76 2.96 5.76 18.25
N PRO A 77 2.52 6.03 19.48
CA PRO A 77 2.28 4.97 20.47
C PRO A 77 1.16 4.03 20.00
N GLY A 78 1.41 2.73 20.09
CA GLY A 78 0.47 1.68 19.67
C GLY A 78 0.54 1.30 18.19
N VAL A 79 1.41 1.95 17.40
CA VAL A 79 1.73 1.56 16.03
C VAL A 79 3.14 0.98 15.98
N LYS A 80 3.33 -0.11 15.21
CA LYS A 80 4.66 -0.67 14.97
C LYS A 80 4.87 -0.81 13.46
N TYR A 81 6.10 -0.64 13.05
CA TYR A 81 6.52 -0.86 11.67
C TYR A 81 7.95 -1.37 11.65
N THR A 82 8.21 -2.35 10.81
CA THR A 82 9.55 -2.83 10.48
C THR A 82 9.78 -2.56 9.00
N LYS A 83 10.91 -1.93 8.67
CA LYS A 83 11.27 -1.58 7.29
C LYS A 83 11.13 -2.77 6.36
N ALA A 84 10.38 -2.61 5.29
CA ALA A 84 10.24 -3.61 4.24
C ALA A 84 11.53 -3.71 3.40
N GLN A 85 11.90 -4.92 2.99
CA GLN A 85 13.04 -5.16 2.10
C GLN A 85 12.76 -4.85 0.62
N GLY A 86 11.54 -4.52 0.29
CA GLY A 86 11.09 -4.17 -1.05
C GLY A 86 9.70 -3.56 -1.03
N THR A 87 9.20 -3.22 -2.20
CA THR A 87 7.93 -2.50 -2.38
C THR A 87 7.99 -1.04 -1.89
N TYR A 88 6.95 -0.30 -2.18
CA TYR A 88 6.72 1.07 -1.71
C TYR A 88 5.55 1.15 -0.70
N LEU A 89 5.19 0.01 -0.12
CA LEU A 89 4.05 -0.12 0.77
C LEU A 89 4.55 -0.52 2.16
N ALA A 90 4.31 0.34 3.13
CA ALA A 90 4.55 0.04 4.54
C ALA A 90 3.38 -0.77 5.10
N TRP A 91 3.69 -1.81 5.88
CA TRP A 91 2.75 -2.68 6.56
C TRP A 91 2.79 -2.37 8.05
N LEU A 92 1.80 -1.60 8.52
CA LEU A 92 1.76 -1.04 9.87
C LEU A 92 0.96 -1.98 10.79
N ASP A 93 1.55 -2.46 11.87
CA ASP A 93 0.83 -3.10 12.97
C ASP A 93 0.16 -1.99 13.80
N VAL A 94 -1.17 -1.99 13.80
CA VAL A 94 -2.01 -1.04 14.53
C VAL A 94 -2.77 -1.72 15.69
N GLY A 95 -2.34 -2.91 16.11
CA GLY A 95 -2.98 -3.68 17.17
C GLY A 95 -3.14 -2.88 18.46
N GLY A 96 -2.12 -2.11 18.86
CA GLY A 96 -2.19 -1.27 20.06
C GLY A 96 -3.21 -0.11 19.93
N VAL A 97 -3.41 0.42 18.71
CA VAL A 97 -4.46 1.42 18.44
C VAL A 97 -5.83 0.76 18.49
N ALA A 98 -5.98 -0.44 17.92
CA ALA A 98 -7.23 -1.19 17.93
C ALA A 98 -7.67 -1.52 19.38
N GLU A 99 -6.73 -1.87 20.25
CA GLU A 99 -7.02 -2.11 21.68
C GLU A 99 -7.49 -0.83 22.38
N ARG A 100 -6.80 0.29 22.21
CA ARG A 100 -7.17 1.59 22.82
C ARG A 100 -8.56 2.05 22.40
N LEU A 101 -8.92 1.83 21.14
CA LEU A 101 -10.26 2.15 20.60
C LEU A 101 -11.34 1.16 21.02
N GLY A 102 -10.99 -0.03 21.51
CA GLY A 102 -11.93 -1.13 21.66
C GLY A 102 -12.51 -1.55 20.30
N ALA A 103 -11.70 -1.53 19.26
CA ALA A 103 -12.12 -1.68 17.86
C ALA A 103 -12.82 -3.01 17.58
N LYS A 104 -12.44 -4.09 18.29
CA LYS A 104 -13.11 -5.39 18.15
C LYS A 104 -14.58 -5.32 18.54
N ARG A 105 -14.89 -4.74 19.71
CA ARG A 105 -16.27 -4.58 20.19
C ARG A 105 -17.07 -3.68 19.24
N LEU A 106 -16.48 -2.56 18.82
CA LEU A 106 -17.12 -1.64 17.87
C LEU A 106 -17.41 -2.30 16.53
N ALA A 107 -16.52 -3.17 16.05
CA ALA A 107 -16.70 -3.93 14.82
C ALA A 107 -17.84 -4.96 14.94
N GLU A 108 -17.95 -5.65 16.09
CA GLU A 108 -19.04 -6.58 16.38
C GLU A 108 -20.40 -5.84 16.40
N GLU A 109 -20.46 -4.71 17.08
CA GLU A 109 -21.66 -3.84 17.13
C GLU A 109 -22.05 -3.32 15.74
N ALA A 110 -21.06 -2.82 14.97
CA ALA A 110 -21.29 -2.34 13.61
C ALA A 110 -21.75 -3.47 12.66
N THR A 111 -21.21 -4.67 12.82
CA THR A 111 -21.65 -5.84 12.06
C THR A 111 -23.09 -6.22 12.37
N ALA A 112 -23.47 -6.23 13.66
CA ALA A 112 -24.83 -6.55 14.09
C ALA A 112 -25.86 -5.54 13.55
N ASN A 113 -25.47 -4.27 13.39
CA ASN A 113 -26.31 -3.19 12.88
C ASN A 113 -26.19 -2.98 11.36
N SER A 114 -25.44 -3.82 10.65
CA SER A 114 -25.21 -3.66 9.21
C SER A 114 -26.40 -4.07 8.39
N GLU A 115 -27.01 -3.16 7.67
CA GLU A 115 -28.10 -3.43 6.72
C GLU A 115 -27.68 -4.37 5.59
N THR A 116 -26.39 -4.41 5.26
CA THR A 116 -25.84 -5.25 4.17
C THR A 116 -25.46 -6.66 4.61
N GLY A 117 -25.44 -6.93 5.92
CA GLY A 117 -24.97 -8.19 6.49
C GLY A 117 -23.47 -8.47 6.31
N ARG A 118 -22.69 -7.47 5.82
CA ARG A 118 -21.25 -7.63 5.65
C ARG A 118 -20.52 -7.41 6.98
N PRO A 119 -19.60 -8.30 7.34
CA PRO A 119 -18.79 -8.12 8.55
C PRO A 119 -17.97 -6.82 8.48
N VAL A 120 -17.97 -6.06 9.56
CA VAL A 120 -17.05 -4.94 9.79
C VAL A 120 -15.86 -5.48 10.55
N THR A 121 -14.64 -5.14 10.13
CA THR A 121 -13.42 -5.60 10.79
C THR A 121 -12.86 -4.55 11.76
N ALA A 122 -12.04 -4.96 12.73
CA ALA A 122 -11.39 -4.03 13.64
C ALA A 122 -10.49 -3.03 12.89
N GLU A 123 -9.83 -3.47 11.81
CA GLU A 123 -9.01 -2.60 10.96
C GLU A 123 -9.86 -1.54 10.24
N ALA A 124 -11.10 -1.87 9.87
CA ALA A 124 -12.01 -0.90 9.28
C ALA A 124 -12.39 0.19 10.30
N ILE A 125 -12.60 -0.17 11.57
CA ILE A 125 -12.83 0.79 12.65
C ILE A 125 -11.61 1.71 12.83
N VAL A 126 -10.40 1.14 12.93
CA VAL A 126 -9.14 1.91 13.03
C VAL A 126 -8.95 2.81 11.81
N GLY A 127 -9.22 2.29 10.60
CA GLY A 127 -9.11 3.06 9.36
C GLY A 127 -10.03 4.26 9.32
N ASN A 128 -11.30 4.08 9.68
CA ASN A 128 -12.28 5.18 9.78
C ASN A 128 -11.85 6.20 10.83
N TRP A 129 -11.36 5.73 11.98
CA TRP A 129 -10.86 6.62 13.02
C TRP A 129 -9.70 7.49 12.53
N PHE A 130 -8.73 6.95 11.77
CA PHE A 130 -7.66 7.75 11.15
C PHE A 130 -8.18 8.73 10.10
N ILE A 131 -9.21 8.35 9.32
CA ILE A 131 -9.86 9.27 8.38
C ILE A 131 -10.47 10.46 9.13
N ASP A 132 -11.19 10.19 10.20
CA ASP A 132 -11.94 11.20 10.93
C ASP A 132 -11.04 12.12 11.75
N ASN A 133 -9.99 11.60 12.37
CA ASN A 133 -9.15 12.34 13.31
C ASN A 133 -7.81 12.80 12.71
N ALA A 134 -7.23 12.03 11.79
CA ALA A 134 -5.94 12.36 11.16
C ALA A 134 -6.06 12.83 9.71
N LYS A 135 -7.24 12.68 9.07
CA LYS A 135 -7.44 12.92 7.63
C LYS A 135 -6.51 12.07 6.74
N VAL A 136 -6.19 10.87 7.21
CA VAL A 136 -5.34 9.90 6.51
C VAL A 136 -6.12 8.64 6.25
N GLN A 137 -6.18 8.23 4.97
CA GLN A 137 -6.81 6.97 4.56
C GLN A 137 -5.75 5.90 4.36
N LEU A 138 -5.92 4.78 5.05
CA LEU A 138 -5.09 3.58 4.92
C LEU A 138 -5.93 2.41 4.39
N ASN A 139 -5.27 1.37 3.90
CA ASN A 139 -5.97 0.16 3.47
C ASN A 139 -5.94 -0.90 4.58
N ALA A 140 -7.10 -1.44 4.93
CA ALA A 140 -7.22 -2.51 5.92
C ALA A 140 -6.47 -3.77 5.49
N GLY A 141 -5.62 -4.31 6.37
CA GLY A 141 -4.79 -5.47 6.10
C GLY A 141 -5.59 -6.74 5.85
N SER A 142 -6.69 -6.93 6.57
CA SER A 142 -7.60 -8.06 6.39
C SER A 142 -8.14 -8.20 4.96
N SER A 143 -8.17 -7.13 4.16
CA SER A 143 -8.55 -7.18 2.74
C SER A 143 -7.53 -7.90 1.84
N TYR A 144 -6.34 -8.22 2.37
CA TYR A 144 -5.26 -8.91 1.64
C TYR A 144 -5.11 -10.39 2.00
N GLY A 145 -5.97 -10.91 2.86
CA GLY A 145 -6.01 -12.32 3.24
C GLY A 145 -5.54 -12.60 4.68
N PRO A 146 -5.40 -13.89 5.02
CA PRO A 146 -4.99 -14.31 6.36
C PRO A 146 -3.65 -13.70 6.79
N GLY A 147 -3.55 -13.27 8.05
CA GLY A 147 -2.37 -12.58 8.59
C GLY A 147 -2.40 -11.06 8.38
N GLY A 148 -3.48 -10.53 7.77
CA GLY A 148 -3.68 -9.09 7.63
C GLY A 148 -4.41 -8.44 8.81
N GLU A 149 -4.88 -9.24 9.78
CA GLU A 149 -5.55 -8.74 10.97
C GLU A 149 -4.63 -7.82 11.78
N ASN A 150 -5.20 -6.76 12.34
CA ASN A 150 -4.48 -5.71 13.08
C ASN A 150 -3.43 -4.94 12.26
N HIS A 151 -3.47 -5.04 10.94
CA HIS A 151 -2.53 -4.32 10.08
C HIS A 151 -3.23 -3.34 9.15
N MET A 152 -2.51 -2.28 8.80
CA MET A 152 -2.93 -1.28 7.80
C MET A 152 -1.80 -1.09 6.80
N ARG A 153 -2.17 -0.96 5.51
CA ARG A 153 -1.21 -0.71 4.44
C ARG A 153 -1.15 0.78 4.12
N MET A 154 0.05 1.35 4.17
CA MET A 154 0.35 2.73 3.83
C MET A 154 1.25 2.81 2.59
N ASN A 155 0.97 3.73 1.66
CA ASN A 155 1.85 4.02 0.53
C ASN A 155 2.89 5.08 0.96
N VAL A 156 4.18 4.76 0.81
CA VAL A 156 5.30 5.67 1.12
C VAL A 156 5.99 6.24 -0.13
N ALA A 157 5.53 5.86 -1.34
CA ALA A 157 6.03 6.42 -2.60
C ALA A 157 5.38 7.77 -2.90
N THR A 158 5.66 8.74 -2.06
CA THR A 158 5.21 10.12 -2.19
C THR A 158 6.34 11.07 -1.78
N SER A 159 6.13 12.39 -1.93
CA SER A 159 7.13 13.34 -1.44
C SER A 159 7.33 13.21 0.07
N ARG A 160 8.54 13.43 0.55
CA ARG A 160 8.86 13.43 1.99
C ARG A 160 7.95 14.41 2.76
N GLN A 161 7.61 15.55 2.14
CA GLN A 161 6.73 16.54 2.74
C GLN A 161 5.31 15.97 2.96
N THR A 162 4.73 15.32 1.96
CA THR A 162 3.40 14.71 2.06
C THR A 162 3.41 13.54 3.06
N LEU A 163 4.46 12.70 3.02
CA LEU A 163 4.61 11.59 3.96
C LEU A 163 4.69 12.10 5.41
N LYS A 164 5.54 13.11 5.63
CA LYS A 164 5.69 13.72 6.96
C LYS A 164 4.38 14.32 7.45
N LEU A 165 3.64 15.05 6.61
CA LEU A 165 2.36 15.62 6.98
C LEU A 165 1.35 14.54 7.41
N ALA A 166 1.28 13.43 6.68
CA ALA A 166 0.41 12.31 7.03
C ALA A 166 0.79 11.70 8.39
N LEU A 167 2.09 11.48 8.61
CA LEU A 167 2.60 10.94 9.88
C LEU A 167 2.40 11.91 11.04
N ASP A 168 2.62 13.21 10.85
CA ASP A 168 2.36 14.25 11.87
C ASP A 168 0.88 14.24 12.29
N ASN A 169 -0.05 14.18 11.33
CA ASN A 169 -1.48 14.14 11.61
C ASN A 169 -1.87 12.86 12.37
N MET A 170 -1.32 11.71 11.97
CA MET A 170 -1.58 10.44 12.66
C MET A 170 -1.04 10.47 14.09
N ALA A 171 0.19 10.98 14.28
CA ALA A 171 0.79 11.10 15.60
C ALA A 171 0.00 12.05 16.52
N ALA A 172 -0.41 13.21 16.02
CA ALA A 172 -1.24 14.15 16.77
C ALA A 172 -2.54 13.49 17.23
N ALA A 173 -3.28 12.85 16.31
CA ALA A 173 -4.52 12.15 16.63
C ALA A 173 -4.31 11.04 17.68
N LEU A 174 -3.22 10.29 17.61
CA LEU A 174 -2.90 9.24 18.60
C LEU A 174 -2.53 9.78 19.98
N ASN A 175 -1.93 10.96 20.06
CA ASN A 175 -1.59 11.60 21.32
C ASN A 175 -2.81 12.27 21.97
N ASP A 176 -3.82 12.64 21.19
CA ASP A 176 -5.07 13.23 21.68
C ASP A 176 -6.13 12.16 22.05
N MET A 177 -5.85 10.88 21.82
CA MET A 177 -6.68 9.72 22.15
C MET A 177 -6.53 9.40 23.68
#